data_35296151710e36d472b79988c87dd35d
#
_entry.id   35296151710e36d472b79988c87dd35d
#
_cell.length_a   1.000
_cell.length_b   1.000
_cell.length_c   1.000
_cell.angle_alpha   90.00
_cell.angle_beta   90.00
_cell.angle_gamma   90.00
#
_symmetry.space_group_name_H-M   'P 1'
#
loop_
_entity.id
_entity.type
_entity.pdbx_description
1 polymer ?
#
loop_
_entity_poly.entity_id
_entity_poly.type
_entity_poly.pdbx_seq_one_letter_code
_entity_poly.pdbx_strand_id
1 'polypeptide(L)'
;LMTVELVTTSSPEIVEAMERLIPQLSRSAPALTAEQCEALIAQEGVFLFVFRPEADAGQNAPILGMLTLATFTIPTGLRAWVEDVVVDGEARGQGAGQALVEAAVEHAGKLGARTVDLTSRPTREAANRLYRRAGFELRETNVYRYAQA
;
A
#
# COMPACT_ATOMS: atom_id res chain seq x y z
N LEU A 1 11.46 16.79 4.03
CA LEU A 1 11.37 15.42 4.52
C LEU A 1 10.27 14.66 3.79
N MET A 2 10.58 13.44 3.38
CA MET A 2 9.56 12.56 2.85
C MET A 2 8.61 12.14 3.96
N THR A 3 7.33 12.01 3.64
CA THR A 3 6.31 11.67 4.62
C THR A 3 5.45 10.53 4.13
N VAL A 4 5.04 9.67 5.06
CA VAL A 4 4.00 8.68 4.85
C VAL A 4 2.83 9.05 5.75
N GLU A 5 1.65 9.15 5.16
CA GLU A 5 0.44 9.54 5.88
C GLU A 5 -0.61 8.45 5.80
N LEU A 6 -1.28 8.21 6.93
CA LEU A 6 -2.49 7.39 6.94
C LEU A 6 -3.66 8.28 6.51
N VAL A 7 -4.33 7.87 5.45
CA VAL A 7 -5.49 8.61 4.93
C VAL A 7 -6.73 8.20 5.71
N THR A 8 -7.35 9.17 6.39
CA THR A 8 -8.55 8.92 7.19
C THR A 8 -9.84 9.40 6.52
N THR A 9 -9.73 10.33 5.58
CA THR A 9 -10.86 10.84 4.80
C THR A 9 -10.44 11.00 3.35
N SER A 10 -11.37 10.77 2.43
CA SER A 10 -11.12 10.97 1.02
C SER A 10 -11.15 12.46 0.66
N SER A 11 -10.53 12.80 -0.46
CA SER A 11 -10.46 14.15 -0.97
C SER A 11 -10.27 14.10 -2.49
N PRO A 12 -10.48 15.22 -3.20
CA PRO A 12 -10.16 15.28 -4.64
C PRO A 12 -8.71 14.91 -4.94
N GLU A 13 -7.78 15.25 -4.05
CA GLU A 13 -6.37 14.87 -4.21
C GLU A 13 -6.18 13.36 -4.20
N ILE A 14 -6.88 12.65 -3.30
CA ILE A 14 -6.81 11.18 -3.23
C ILE A 14 -7.38 10.57 -4.51
N VAL A 15 -8.51 11.05 -4.99
CA VAL A 15 -9.13 10.55 -6.23
C VAL A 15 -8.18 10.73 -7.40
N GLU A 16 -7.59 11.91 -7.54
CA GLU A 16 -6.62 12.21 -8.60
C GLU A 16 -5.38 11.32 -8.49
N ALA A 17 -4.85 11.13 -7.28
CA ALA A 17 -3.69 10.28 -7.07
C ALA A 17 -3.99 8.83 -7.49
N MET A 18 -5.17 8.32 -7.17
CA MET A 18 -5.56 6.97 -7.60
C MET A 18 -5.68 6.85 -9.11
N GLU A 19 -6.26 7.86 -9.77
CA GLU A 19 -6.34 7.88 -11.24
C GLU A 19 -4.97 7.80 -11.89
N ARG A 20 -3.98 8.42 -11.28
CA ARG A 20 -2.61 8.47 -11.80
C ARG A 20 -1.79 7.23 -11.44
N LEU A 21 -1.97 6.69 -10.23
CA LEU A 21 -1.15 5.60 -9.72
C LEU A 21 -1.67 4.21 -10.06
N ILE A 22 -2.98 3.98 -9.99
CA ILE A 22 -3.55 2.65 -10.22
C ILE A 22 -3.20 2.08 -11.61
N PRO A 23 -3.21 2.84 -12.71
CA PRO A 23 -2.78 2.31 -14.00
C PRO A 23 -1.33 1.83 -14.04
N GLN A 24 -0.47 2.36 -13.17
CA GLN A 24 0.92 1.90 -13.05
C GLN A 24 1.01 0.54 -12.34
N LEU A 25 -0.02 0.16 -11.62
CA LEU A 25 -0.12 -1.13 -10.93
C LEU A 25 -0.88 -2.15 -11.77
N SER A 26 -2.00 -1.75 -12.36
CA SER A 26 -2.84 -2.62 -13.18
C SER A 26 -3.45 -1.82 -14.32
N ARG A 27 -3.12 -2.18 -15.55
CA ARG A 27 -3.64 -1.50 -16.74
C ARG A 27 -5.11 -1.76 -16.99
N SER A 28 -5.62 -2.89 -16.50
CA SER A 28 -7.01 -3.30 -16.73
C SER A 28 -7.98 -2.84 -15.64
N ALA A 29 -7.47 -2.35 -14.52
CA ALA A 29 -8.33 -1.88 -13.44
C ALA A 29 -9.01 -0.58 -13.84
N PRO A 30 -10.35 -0.49 -13.73
CA PRO A 30 -11.04 0.77 -14.01
C PRO A 30 -10.72 1.80 -12.95
N ALA A 31 -10.79 3.08 -13.32
CA ALA A 31 -10.60 4.17 -12.38
C ALA A 31 -11.68 4.15 -11.30
N LEU A 32 -11.28 4.41 -10.07
CA LEU A 32 -12.23 4.51 -8.95
C LEU A 32 -12.96 5.86 -9.00
N THR A 33 -14.27 5.82 -8.74
CA THR A 33 -15.03 7.04 -8.57
C THR A 33 -14.72 7.66 -7.21
N ALA A 34 -15.09 8.93 -7.02
CA ALA A 34 -14.93 9.59 -5.72
C ALA A 34 -15.67 8.83 -4.62
N GLU A 35 -16.87 8.30 -4.92
CA GLU A 35 -17.65 7.51 -3.97
C GLU A 35 -16.98 6.20 -3.61
N GLN A 36 -16.35 5.54 -4.57
CA GLN A 36 -15.60 4.30 -4.33
C GLN A 36 -14.36 4.55 -3.49
N CYS A 37 -13.66 5.65 -3.71
CA CYS A 37 -12.51 6.04 -2.89
C CYS A 37 -12.94 6.29 -1.44
N GLU A 38 -14.04 6.99 -1.25
CA GLU A 38 -14.61 7.26 0.06
C GLU A 38 -14.99 5.98 0.79
N ALA A 39 -15.68 5.06 0.10
CA ALA A 39 -16.06 3.78 0.66
C ALA A 39 -14.86 2.91 1.03
N LEU A 40 -13.82 2.92 0.20
CA LEU A 40 -12.59 2.18 0.48
C LEU A 40 -11.93 2.67 1.77
N ILE A 41 -11.81 3.98 1.92
CA ILE A 41 -11.15 4.59 3.08
C ILE A 41 -11.99 4.41 4.35
N ALA A 42 -13.31 4.36 4.22
CA ALA A 42 -14.22 4.19 5.35
C ALA A 42 -14.26 2.78 5.92
N GLN A 43 -13.72 1.78 5.24
CA GLN A 43 -13.76 0.41 5.73
C GLN A 43 -12.99 0.24 7.03
N GLU A 44 -13.60 -0.41 8.01
CA GLU A 44 -12.87 -0.83 9.20
C GLU A 44 -11.85 -1.91 8.82
N GLY A 45 -10.65 -1.80 9.37
CA GLY A 45 -9.61 -2.78 9.13
C GLY A 45 -8.83 -2.58 7.84
N VAL A 46 -9.22 -1.63 7.00
CA VAL A 46 -8.50 -1.30 5.77
C VAL A 46 -7.90 0.10 5.89
N PHE A 47 -6.60 0.20 5.63
CA PHE A 47 -5.84 1.43 5.85
C PHE A 47 -5.09 1.81 4.59
N LEU A 48 -5.32 3.01 4.10
CA LEU A 48 -4.60 3.54 2.95
C LEU A 48 -3.49 4.45 3.43
N PHE A 49 -2.25 4.13 3.04
CA PHE A 49 -1.09 4.97 3.29
C PHE A 49 -0.66 5.62 1.97
N VAL A 50 -0.28 6.89 2.05
CA VAL A 50 0.24 7.61 0.90
C VAL A 50 1.62 8.17 1.21
N PHE A 51 2.45 8.25 0.17
CA PHE A 51 3.81 8.78 0.25
C PHE A 51 3.88 10.11 -0.47
N ARG A 52 4.50 11.09 0.20
CA ARG A 52 4.85 12.37 -0.40
C ARG A 52 6.36 12.55 -0.33
N PRO A 53 7.02 12.93 -1.42
CA PRO A 53 8.45 13.24 -1.38
C PRO A 53 8.69 14.51 -0.57
N GLU A 54 9.95 14.83 -0.33
CA GLU A 54 10.34 16.09 0.28
C GLU A 54 9.89 17.26 -0.59
N ALA A 55 9.30 18.26 0.05
CA ALA A 55 8.85 19.46 -0.64
C ALA A 55 9.54 20.69 -0.06
N ASP A 56 9.65 21.74 -0.87
CA ASP A 56 10.12 23.04 -0.43
C ASP A 56 9.14 23.63 0.59
N ALA A 57 9.66 24.48 1.45
CA ALA A 57 8.85 25.13 2.48
C ALA A 57 7.64 25.85 1.88
N GLY A 58 6.46 25.61 2.41
CA GLY A 58 5.22 26.25 1.97
C GLY A 58 4.54 25.60 0.78
N GLN A 59 5.09 24.49 0.26
CA GLN A 59 4.48 23.74 -0.83
C GLN A 59 4.05 22.35 -0.37
N ASN A 60 2.89 21.92 -0.87
CA ASN A 60 2.45 20.56 -0.69
C ASN A 60 3.07 19.67 -1.77
N ALA A 61 3.83 18.67 -1.36
CA ALA A 61 4.36 17.70 -2.30
C ALA A 61 3.22 16.81 -2.85
N PRO A 62 3.31 16.36 -4.10
CA PRO A 62 2.32 15.46 -4.66
C PRO A 62 2.38 14.08 -4.02
N ILE A 63 1.26 13.36 -4.08
CA ILE A 63 1.24 11.95 -3.68
C ILE A 63 1.89 11.14 -4.80
N LEU A 64 3.01 10.49 -4.51
CA LEU A 64 3.77 9.69 -5.47
C LEU A 64 3.86 8.22 -5.09
N GLY A 65 3.10 7.78 -4.13
CA GLY A 65 3.04 6.38 -3.76
C GLY A 65 1.86 6.10 -2.87
N MET A 66 1.44 4.85 -2.87
CA MET A 66 0.38 4.39 -1.97
C MET A 66 0.54 2.91 -1.65
N LEU A 67 -0.06 2.51 -0.55
CA LEU A 67 -0.10 1.14 -0.08
C LEU A 67 -1.39 0.93 0.68
N THR A 68 -2.03 -0.22 0.47
CA THR A 68 -3.20 -0.61 1.26
C THR A 68 -2.80 -1.70 2.24
N LEU A 69 -3.13 -1.51 3.51
CA LEU A 69 -3.01 -2.52 4.56
C LEU A 69 -4.41 -3.02 4.88
N ALA A 70 -4.65 -4.31 4.68
CA ALA A 70 -5.92 -4.95 5.00
C ALA A 70 -5.75 -5.80 6.26
N THR A 71 -6.67 -5.66 7.21
CA THR A 71 -6.66 -6.47 8.42
C THR A 71 -8.03 -7.11 8.63
N PHE A 72 -8.03 -8.30 9.20
CA PHE A 72 -9.26 -9.01 9.51
C PHE A 72 -8.98 -10.04 10.61
N THR A 73 -10.00 -10.34 11.40
CA THR A 73 -9.88 -11.31 12.50
C THR A 73 -10.41 -12.67 12.06
N ILE A 74 -9.61 -13.68 12.30
CA ILE A 74 -9.99 -15.09 12.09
C ILE A 74 -9.84 -15.83 13.42
N PRO A 75 -10.28 -17.11 13.52
CA PRO A 75 -10.22 -17.83 14.81
C PRO A 75 -8.85 -17.86 15.48
N THR A 76 -7.77 -17.78 14.70
CA THR A 76 -6.41 -17.82 15.24
C THR A 76 -5.81 -16.43 15.50
N GLY A 77 -6.55 -15.36 15.26
CA GLY A 77 -6.12 -14.01 15.57
C GLY A 77 -6.27 -13.00 14.44
N LEU A 78 -5.68 -11.86 14.64
CA LEU A 78 -5.71 -10.77 13.66
C LEU A 78 -4.69 -11.02 12.55
N ARG A 79 -5.16 -10.97 11.30
CA ARG A 79 -4.32 -11.09 10.11
C ARG A 79 -4.12 -9.74 9.48
N ALA A 80 -2.94 -9.50 8.94
CA ALA A 80 -2.61 -8.28 8.22
C ALA A 80 -1.97 -8.62 6.88
N TRP A 81 -2.43 -7.95 5.82
CA TRP A 81 -1.94 -8.13 4.45
C TRP A 81 -1.62 -6.79 3.83
N VAL A 82 -0.47 -6.70 3.20
CA VAL A 82 -0.11 -5.56 2.36
C VAL A 82 -0.60 -5.83 0.95
N GLU A 83 -1.35 -4.88 0.41
CA GLU A 83 -1.95 -4.96 -0.91
C GLU A 83 -1.68 -3.70 -1.72
N ASP A 84 -1.65 -3.84 -3.04
CA ASP A 84 -1.59 -2.73 -3.99
C ASP A 84 -0.55 -1.66 -3.64
N VAL A 85 0.72 -2.09 -3.53
CA VAL A 85 1.83 -1.16 -3.36
C VAL A 85 2.20 -0.59 -4.72
N VAL A 86 2.12 0.71 -4.88
CA VAL A 86 2.52 1.38 -6.10
C VAL A 86 3.31 2.64 -5.78
N VAL A 87 4.42 2.82 -6.49
CA VAL A 87 5.26 4.03 -6.41
C VAL A 87 5.37 4.58 -7.82
N ASP A 88 5.04 5.87 -7.97
CA ASP A 88 5.17 6.56 -9.25
C ASP A 88 6.61 6.43 -9.77
N GLY A 89 6.74 6.27 -11.09
CA GLY A 89 8.06 6.19 -11.71
C GLY A 89 8.97 7.37 -11.38
N GLU A 90 8.40 8.55 -11.18
CA GLU A 90 9.15 9.75 -10.80
C GLU A 90 9.77 9.68 -9.40
N ALA A 91 9.22 8.84 -8.54
CA ALA A 91 9.68 8.70 -7.16
C ALA A 91 10.58 7.47 -6.95
N ARG A 92 10.93 6.74 -8.00
CA ARG A 92 11.79 5.58 -7.88
C ARG A 92 13.17 5.98 -7.37
N GLY A 93 13.74 5.14 -6.50
CA GLY A 93 15.05 5.38 -5.91
C GLY A 93 15.04 6.33 -4.73
N GLN A 94 13.87 6.81 -4.29
CA GLN A 94 13.74 7.72 -3.15
C GLN A 94 13.37 7.02 -1.84
N GLY A 95 13.28 5.68 -1.85
CA GLY A 95 12.91 4.94 -0.65
C GLY A 95 11.42 4.95 -0.32
N ALA A 96 10.57 5.35 -1.27
CA ALA A 96 9.13 5.45 -1.06
C ALA A 96 8.48 4.12 -0.70
N GLY A 97 8.81 3.07 -1.44
CA GLY A 97 8.25 1.73 -1.19
C GLY A 97 8.60 1.22 0.19
N GLN A 98 9.85 1.38 0.60
CA GLN A 98 10.30 0.95 1.92
C GLN A 98 9.62 1.75 3.03
N ALA A 99 9.50 3.06 2.86
CA ALA A 99 8.83 3.92 3.84
C ALA A 99 7.36 3.53 4.01
N LEU A 100 6.67 3.25 2.91
CA LEU A 100 5.27 2.80 2.94
C LEU A 100 5.14 1.45 3.65
N VAL A 101 5.99 0.49 3.32
CA VAL A 101 5.95 -0.85 3.92
C VAL A 101 6.25 -0.78 5.42
N GLU A 102 7.26 0.00 5.82
CA GLU A 102 7.59 0.16 7.23
C GLU A 102 6.44 0.79 8.02
N ALA A 103 5.77 1.79 7.44
CA ALA A 103 4.60 2.40 8.08
C ALA A 103 3.46 1.40 8.26
N ALA A 104 3.21 0.56 7.25
CA ALA A 104 2.18 -0.48 7.32
C ALA A 104 2.50 -1.53 8.39
N VAL A 105 3.74 -1.99 8.45
CA VAL A 105 4.19 -2.97 9.44
C VAL A 105 4.05 -2.42 10.86
N GLU A 106 4.46 -1.17 11.06
CA GLU A 106 4.32 -0.51 12.36
C GLU A 106 2.85 -0.39 12.77
N HIS A 107 1.99 0.02 11.85
CA HIS A 107 0.56 0.15 12.11
C HIS A 107 -0.08 -1.21 12.45
N ALA A 108 0.25 -2.23 11.68
CA ALA A 108 -0.24 -3.59 11.94
C ALA A 108 0.15 -4.07 13.34
N GLY A 109 1.38 -3.80 13.76
CA GLY A 109 1.85 -4.13 15.10
C GLY A 109 1.06 -3.42 16.19
N LYS A 110 0.73 -2.14 15.99
CA LYS A 110 -0.10 -1.37 16.93
C LYS A 110 -1.51 -1.93 17.05
N LEU A 111 -2.04 -2.54 15.98
CA LEU A 111 -3.35 -3.16 15.99
C LEU A 111 -3.34 -4.55 16.65
N GLY A 112 -2.16 -5.11 16.90
CA GLY A 112 -2.02 -6.43 17.51
C GLY A 112 -1.78 -7.57 16.54
N ALA A 113 -1.51 -7.29 15.27
CA ALA A 113 -1.15 -8.34 14.32
C ALA A 113 0.28 -8.83 14.60
N ARG A 114 0.45 -10.14 14.68
CA ARG A 114 1.77 -10.74 14.92
C ARG A 114 2.61 -10.84 13.66
N THR A 115 1.95 -10.94 12.52
CA THR A 115 2.60 -11.09 11.22
C THR A 115 1.91 -10.20 10.21
N VAL A 116 2.68 -9.82 9.19
CA VAL A 116 2.16 -9.10 8.02
C VAL A 116 2.62 -9.88 6.80
N ASP A 117 1.68 -10.25 5.97
CA ASP A 117 1.95 -11.03 4.77
C ASP A 117 1.71 -10.20 3.52
N LEU A 118 2.35 -10.58 2.44
CA LEU A 118 2.11 -10.05 1.11
C LEU A 118 2.47 -11.11 0.08
N THR A 119 1.99 -10.94 -1.14
CA THR A 119 2.42 -11.78 -2.26
C THR A 119 3.17 -10.93 -3.26
N SER A 120 4.21 -11.51 -3.85
CA SER A 120 5.02 -10.85 -4.87
C SER A 120 5.50 -11.89 -5.86
N ARG A 121 5.42 -11.56 -7.15
CA ARG A 121 5.91 -12.48 -8.17
C ARG A 121 7.44 -12.57 -8.10
N PRO A 122 8.03 -13.76 -8.30
CA PRO A 122 9.49 -13.91 -8.28
C PRO A 122 10.21 -12.99 -9.28
N THR A 123 9.57 -12.64 -10.39
CA THR A 123 10.15 -11.78 -11.43
C THR A 123 10.28 -10.32 -11.01
N ARG A 124 9.57 -9.90 -9.96
CA ARG A 124 9.68 -8.53 -9.43
C ARG A 124 10.87 -8.40 -8.49
N GLU A 125 12.06 -8.46 -9.06
CA GLU A 125 13.30 -8.53 -8.29
C GLU A 125 13.53 -7.34 -7.36
N ALA A 126 13.25 -6.12 -7.86
CA ALA A 126 13.44 -4.92 -7.05
C ALA A 126 12.48 -4.88 -5.86
N ALA A 127 11.22 -5.24 -6.07
CA ALA A 127 10.23 -5.31 -5.01
C ALA A 127 10.61 -6.37 -3.97
N ASN A 128 11.04 -7.54 -4.41
CA ASN A 128 11.43 -8.62 -3.50
C ASN A 128 12.65 -8.22 -2.66
N ARG A 129 13.63 -7.50 -3.24
CA ARG A 129 14.75 -6.97 -2.46
C ARG A 129 14.29 -5.97 -1.40
N LEU A 130 13.32 -5.11 -1.76
CA LEU A 130 12.74 -4.15 -0.83
C LEU A 130 12.10 -4.85 0.37
N TYR A 131 11.31 -5.88 0.11
CA TYR A 131 10.64 -6.60 1.19
C TYR A 131 11.63 -7.28 2.13
N ARG A 132 12.70 -7.86 1.60
CA ARG A 132 13.75 -8.44 2.44
C ARG A 132 14.44 -7.37 3.28
N ARG A 133 14.76 -6.21 2.71
CA ARG A 133 15.35 -5.11 3.47
C ARG A 133 14.43 -4.62 4.58
N ALA A 134 13.13 -4.67 4.35
CA ALA A 134 12.14 -4.27 5.35
C ALA A 134 11.91 -5.33 6.42
N GLY A 135 12.55 -6.49 6.32
CA GLY A 135 12.47 -7.54 7.33
C GLY A 135 11.51 -8.68 6.98
N PHE A 136 10.93 -8.69 5.79
CA PHE A 136 10.08 -9.79 5.36
C PHE A 136 10.93 -10.99 4.97
N GLU A 137 10.43 -12.17 5.31
CA GLU A 137 11.07 -13.44 4.95
C GLU A 137 10.20 -14.20 3.97
N LEU A 138 10.84 -14.79 2.95
CA LEU A 138 10.15 -15.63 2.00
C LEU A 138 9.60 -16.88 2.71
N ARG A 139 8.30 -17.12 2.53
CA ARG A 139 7.65 -18.29 3.12
C ARG A 139 7.65 -19.44 2.13
N GLU A 140 7.77 -20.65 2.67
CA GLU A 140 7.62 -21.87 1.89
C GLU A 140 6.16 -22.34 2.00
N THR A 141 5.32 -21.73 1.17
CA THR A 141 3.88 -21.99 1.16
C THR A 141 3.35 -21.83 -0.26
N ASN A 142 2.19 -22.40 -0.51
CA ASN A 142 1.53 -22.28 -1.81
C ASN A 142 0.39 -21.27 -1.73
N VAL A 143 0.23 -20.49 -2.79
CA VAL A 143 -0.92 -19.61 -2.96
C VAL A 143 -1.80 -20.22 -4.05
N TYR A 144 -3.04 -20.53 -3.69
CA TYR A 144 -4.01 -21.08 -4.64
C TYR A 144 -5.03 -20.02 -5.01
N ARG A 145 -5.40 -19.96 -6.28
CA ARG A 145 -6.43 -19.04 -6.77
C ARG A 145 -7.52 -19.82 -7.50
N TYR A 146 -8.74 -19.58 -7.12
CA TYR A 146 -9.89 -19.99 -7.90
C TYR A 146 -10.43 -18.74 -8.60
N ALA A 147 -10.41 -18.74 -9.91
CA ALA A 147 -10.93 -17.62 -10.69
C ALA A 147 -12.42 -17.80 -10.95
N GLN A 148 -13.23 -16.78 -10.66
CA GLN A 148 -14.64 -16.80 -10.98
C GLN A 148 -14.84 -16.62 -12.49
N ALA A 149 -15.82 -17.31 -13.02
CA ALA A 149 -16.14 -17.26 -14.45
C ALA A 149 -16.77 -15.91 -14.84
#